data_fa7a60c1f4114bab91ce515173f4fb36
#
_entry.id   fa7a60c1f4114bab91ce515173f4fb36
#
_cell.length_a   1.000
_cell.length_b   1.000
_cell.length_c   1.000
_cell.angle_alpha   90.00
_cell.angle_beta   90.00
_cell.angle_gamma   90.00
#
_symmetry.space_group_name_H-M   'P 1'
#
loop_
_entity.id
_entity.type
_entity.pdbx_description
1 polymer ?
#
loop_
_entity_poly.entity_id
_entity_poly.type
_entity_poly.pdbx_seq_one_letter_code
_entity_poly.pdbx_strand_id
1 'polypeptide(L)'
;MKRHFLIILIVLFQLSLYAQSKKEVKKHKIKASAVSVIENGKTINESKTIFDANGNEIEATDYNKDGTIKEIHKTKYNSKGDEVEDEQYDANNKFVEKKITKYNASGEKSEEIFYDAIGKLTKKHIYTYDGKGLRTERKTTDAEGKIISIKKYVYVTK
;
A
#
# COMPACT_ATOMS: atom_id res chain seq x y z
N MET A 1 -14.10 -45.28 27.68
CA MET A 1 -13.00 -44.29 27.37
C MET A 1 -13.58 -43.15 26.53
N LYS A 2 -13.86 -42.00 27.14
CA LYS A 2 -14.40 -40.81 26.44
C LYS A 2 -13.22 -39.97 25.96
N ARG A 3 -12.99 -39.90 24.63
CA ARG A 3 -12.00 -39.00 24.01
C ARG A 3 -12.59 -37.59 23.99
N HIS A 4 -12.08 -36.71 24.82
CA HIS A 4 -12.37 -35.25 24.71
C HIS A 4 -11.61 -34.71 23.51
N PHE A 5 -12.36 -34.33 22.47
CA PHE A 5 -11.84 -33.53 21.35
C PHE A 5 -11.68 -32.08 21.84
N LEU A 6 -10.43 -31.69 22.09
CA LEU A 6 -10.09 -30.31 22.40
C LEU A 6 -10.12 -29.52 21.08
N ILE A 7 -11.21 -28.81 20.81
CA ILE A 7 -11.30 -27.88 19.69
C ILE A 7 -10.48 -26.65 20.09
N ILE A 8 -9.25 -26.56 19.57
CA ILE A 8 -8.45 -25.34 19.64
C ILE A 8 -9.06 -24.35 18.66
N LEU A 9 -9.84 -23.42 19.19
CA LEU A 9 -10.35 -22.26 18.46
C LEU A 9 -9.14 -21.34 18.18
N ILE A 10 -8.52 -21.49 17.01
CA ILE A 10 -7.52 -20.53 16.52
C ILE A 10 -8.29 -19.26 16.19
N VAL A 11 -8.39 -18.34 17.14
CA VAL A 11 -8.76 -16.96 16.89
C VAL A 11 -7.63 -16.37 16.09
N LEU A 12 -7.78 -16.31 14.76
CA LEU A 12 -6.99 -15.46 13.88
C LEU A 12 -7.28 -14.02 14.30
N PHE A 13 -6.55 -13.55 15.29
CA PHE A 13 -6.43 -12.14 15.60
C PHE A 13 -5.72 -11.53 14.39
N GLN A 14 -6.50 -11.06 13.44
CA GLN A 14 -5.98 -10.11 12.46
C GLN A 14 -5.56 -8.88 13.26
N LEU A 15 -4.29 -8.83 13.61
CA LEU A 15 -3.64 -7.59 14.01
C LEU A 15 -3.74 -6.67 12.80
N SER A 16 -4.88 -5.96 12.70
CA SER A 16 -4.89 -4.71 11.97
C SER A 16 -3.79 -3.90 12.62
N LEU A 17 -2.66 -3.79 11.94
CA LEU A 17 -1.66 -2.78 12.19
C LEU A 17 -2.45 -1.46 12.27
N TYR A 18 -2.63 -0.94 13.48
CA TYR A 18 -3.14 0.39 13.69
C TYR A 18 -2.04 1.34 13.19
N ALA A 19 -1.97 1.50 11.86
CA ALA A 19 -1.34 2.67 11.30
C ALA A 19 -2.02 3.84 11.98
N GLN A 20 -1.26 4.65 12.71
CA GLN A 20 -1.77 5.86 13.35
C GLN A 20 -2.58 6.62 12.30
N SER A 21 -3.82 7.00 12.60
CA SER A 21 -4.61 7.71 11.60
C SER A 21 -3.88 9.00 11.22
N LYS A 22 -3.92 9.38 9.95
CA LYS A 22 -3.35 10.65 9.45
C LYS A 22 -3.69 11.85 10.36
N LYS A 23 -4.92 11.85 10.92
CA LYS A 23 -5.40 12.86 11.86
C LYS A 23 -4.57 12.89 13.17
N GLU A 24 -4.27 11.72 13.72
CA GLU A 24 -3.46 11.61 14.96
C GLU A 24 -2.01 11.98 14.71
N VAL A 25 -1.43 11.53 13.58
CA VAL A 25 -0.06 11.91 13.17
C VAL A 25 0.06 13.43 13.09
N LYS A 26 -0.86 14.10 12.41
CA LYS A 26 -0.90 15.57 12.29
C LYS A 26 -1.11 16.26 13.64
N LYS A 27 -2.09 15.79 14.43
CA LYS A 27 -2.43 16.35 15.75
C LYS A 27 -1.24 16.31 16.71
N HIS A 28 -0.52 15.20 16.75
CA HIS A 28 0.61 14.99 17.64
C HIS A 28 1.96 15.38 17.00
N LYS A 29 1.96 15.92 15.76
CA LYS A 29 3.16 16.33 15.01
C LYS A 29 4.20 15.20 14.91
N ILE A 30 3.74 13.97 14.75
CA ILE A 30 4.60 12.79 14.61
C ILE A 30 5.38 12.91 13.31
N LYS A 31 6.71 12.83 13.38
CA LYS A 31 7.60 12.89 12.20
C LYS A 31 7.97 11.51 11.70
N ALA A 32 8.01 10.52 12.58
CA ALA A 32 8.31 9.13 12.23
C ALA A 32 7.70 8.19 13.26
N SER A 33 7.42 6.97 12.81
CA SER A 33 7.07 5.83 13.67
C SER A 33 7.91 4.62 13.29
N ALA A 34 8.08 3.70 14.23
CA ALA A 34 8.68 2.39 13.96
C ALA A 34 7.85 1.31 14.65
N VAL A 35 7.71 0.18 13.97
CA VAL A 35 7.07 -1.02 14.50
C VAL A 35 8.13 -2.09 14.70
N SER A 36 8.10 -2.72 15.86
CA SER A 36 8.94 -3.88 16.16
C SER A 36 8.15 -4.93 16.93
N VAL A 37 8.53 -6.19 16.76
CA VAL A 37 7.97 -7.33 17.48
C VAL A 37 9.05 -7.91 18.39
N ILE A 38 8.65 -8.46 19.54
CA ILE A 38 9.55 -9.20 20.42
C ILE A 38 9.22 -10.69 20.26
N GLU A 39 10.14 -11.43 19.64
CA GLU A 39 10.04 -12.88 19.47
C GLU A 39 11.23 -13.55 20.16
N ASN A 40 10.95 -14.53 21.03
CA ASN A 40 11.98 -15.28 21.79
C ASN A 40 12.99 -14.36 22.51
N GLY A 41 12.51 -13.22 23.06
CA GLY A 41 13.34 -12.25 23.78
C GLY A 41 14.22 -11.37 22.90
N LYS A 42 14.08 -11.43 21.58
CA LYS A 42 14.76 -10.55 20.62
C LYS A 42 13.78 -9.54 20.02
N THR A 43 14.20 -8.29 19.95
CA THR A 43 13.44 -7.26 19.22
C THR A 43 13.79 -7.33 17.75
N ILE A 44 12.76 -7.46 16.91
CA ILE A 44 12.85 -7.53 15.44
C ILE A 44 12.09 -6.31 14.90
N ASN A 45 12.77 -5.45 14.15
CA ASN A 45 12.11 -4.34 13.46
C ASN A 45 11.27 -4.89 12.29
N GLU A 46 10.02 -4.43 12.16
CA GLU A 46 9.13 -4.78 11.06
C GLU A 46 9.04 -3.66 10.03
N SER A 47 8.86 -2.41 10.49
CA SER A 47 8.76 -1.26 9.60
C SER A 47 9.17 0.05 10.28
N LYS A 48 9.46 1.05 9.44
CA LYS A 48 9.67 2.44 9.82
C LYS A 48 8.93 3.33 8.82
N THR A 49 8.19 4.32 9.31
CA THR A 49 7.46 5.28 8.48
C THR A 49 7.89 6.70 8.82
N ILE A 50 8.03 7.55 7.80
CA ILE A 50 8.29 8.99 7.92
C ILE A 50 7.07 9.74 7.39
N PHE A 51 6.67 10.81 8.10
CA PHE A 51 5.49 11.59 7.80
C PHE A 51 5.84 13.05 7.48
N ASP A 52 5.04 13.66 6.58
CA ASP A 52 5.06 15.10 6.34
C ASP A 52 4.25 15.86 7.43
N ALA A 53 4.24 17.20 7.33
CA ALA A 53 3.50 18.06 8.25
C ALA A 53 1.96 17.89 8.17
N ASN A 54 1.45 17.29 7.11
CA ASN A 54 0.03 16.98 6.92
C ASN A 54 -0.35 15.60 7.44
N GLY A 55 0.64 14.82 7.92
CA GLY A 55 0.49 13.45 8.38
C GLY A 55 0.41 12.43 7.24
N ASN A 56 0.85 12.78 6.04
CA ASN A 56 0.99 11.83 4.95
C ASN A 56 2.29 11.03 5.14
N GLU A 57 2.25 9.74 4.85
CA GLU A 57 3.39 8.85 4.81
C GLU A 57 4.22 9.13 3.56
N ILE A 58 5.39 9.75 3.72
CA ILE A 58 6.26 10.12 2.60
C ILE A 58 7.39 9.13 2.36
N GLU A 59 7.72 8.31 3.36
CA GLU A 59 8.66 7.19 3.22
C GLU A 59 8.24 6.05 4.15
N ALA A 60 8.25 4.81 3.63
CA ALA A 60 8.09 3.59 4.40
C ALA A 60 9.27 2.66 4.13
N THR A 61 9.84 2.08 5.17
CA THR A 61 10.89 1.07 5.10
C THR A 61 10.38 -0.21 5.74
N ASP A 62 10.35 -1.31 5.01
CA ASP A 62 10.08 -2.64 5.52
C ASP A 62 11.37 -3.40 5.77
N TYR A 63 11.38 -4.23 6.81
CA TYR A 63 12.52 -5.04 7.19
C TYR A 63 12.23 -6.53 7.09
N ASN A 64 13.25 -7.30 6.79
CA ASN A 64 13.25 -8.76 6.89
C ASN A 64 13.36 -9.18 8.37
N LYS A 65 13.04 -10.43 8.66
CA LYS A 65 13.15 -11.01 10.03
C LYS A 65 14.57 -10.97 10.61
N ASP A 66 15.59 -10.89 9.77
CA ASP A 66 16.99 -10.74 10.17
C ASP A 66 17.42 -9.29 10.44
N GLY A 67 16.49 -8.33 10.29
CA GLY A 67 16.72 -6.90 10.49
C GLY A 67 17.31 -6.16 9.28
N THR A 68 17.57 -6.84 8.17
CA THR A 68 17.98 -6.20 6.92
C THR A 68 16.80 -5.48 6.27
N ILE A 69 17.07 -4.41 5.52
CA ILE A 69 16.02 -3.74 4.73
C ILE A 69 15.49 -4.73 3.68
N LYS A 70 14.17 -4.80 3.54
CA LYS A 70 13.49 -5.55 2.49
C LYS A 70 13.22 -4.65 1.29
N GLU A 71 12.56 -3.51 1.53
CA GLU A 71 12.20 -2.54 0.51
C GLU A 71 11.95 -1.16 1.14
N ILE A 72 12.01 -0.11 0.33
CA ILE A 72 11.69 1.27 0.72
C ILE A 72 10.71 1.83 -0.30
N HIS A 73 9.65 2.48 0.18
CA HIS A 73 8.69 3.23 -0.62
C HIS A 73 8.83 4.72 -0.34
N LYS A 74 8.76 5.56 -1.37
CA LYS A 74 8.71 7.03 -1.24
C LYS A 74 7.51 7.55 -1.99
N THR A 75 6.61 8.20 -1.27
CA THR A 75 5.31 8.62 -1.76
C THR A 75 5.19 10.14 -1.85
N LYS A 76 4.65 10.64 -2.97
CA LYS A 76 4.29 12.05 -3.15
C LYS A 76 2.78 12.22 -3.20
N TYR A 77 2.31 13.35 -2.69
CA TYR A 77 0.89 13.68 -2.60
C TYR A 77 0.60 14.99 -3.32
N ASN A 78 -0.63 15.12 -3.83
CA ASN A 78 -1.13 16.38 -4.34
C ASN A 78 -1.62 17.29 -3.17
N SER A 79 -2.09 18.50 -3.50
CA SER A 79 -2.61 19.46 -2.52
C SER A 79 -3.87 18.99 -1.78
N LYS A 80 -4.60 17.99 -2.32
CA LYS A 80 -5.77 17.37 -1.68
C LYS A 80 -5.37 16.25 -0.73
N GLY A 81 -4.09 15.82 -0.77
CA GLY A 81 -3.57 14.71 0.01
C GLY A 81 -3.81 13.34 -0.62
N ASP A 82 -4.06 13.29 -1.92
CA ASP A 82 -4.13 12.05 -2.69
C ASP A 82 -2.72 11.67 -3.17
N GLU A 83 -2.37 10.38 -3.09
CA GLU A 83 -1.11 9.84 -3.58
C GLU A 83 -1.02 9.97 -5.11
N VAL A 84 -0.01 10.67 -5.61
CA VAL A 84 0.19 10.88 -7.07
C VAL A 84 1.41 10.16 -7.61
N GLU A 85 2.38 9.83 -6.76
CA GLU A 85 3.59 9.09 -7.14
C GLU A 85 4.02 8.20 -5.98
N ASP A 86 4.44 6.98 -6.30
CA ASP A 86 5.08 6.05 -5.38
C ASP A 86 6.33 5.46 -6.07
N GLU A 87 7.48 5.56 -5.43
CA GLU A 87 8.75 5.03 -5.89
C GLU A 87 9.19 3.91 -4.95
N GLN A 88 9.48 2.74 -5.51
CA GLN A 88 10.01 1.58 -4.79
C GLN A 88 11.52 1.45 -5.00
N TYR A 89 12.22 1.16 -3.91
CA TYR A 89 13.64 0.89 -3.87
C TYR A 89 13.92 -0.46 -3.21
N ASP A 90 14.96 -1.15 -3.66
CA ASP A 90 15.40 -2.42 -3.07
C ASP A 90 16.21 -2.19 -1.76
N ALA A 91 16.65 -3.29 -1.15
CA ALA A 91 17.46 -3.30 0.06
C ALA A 91 18.76 -2.49 -0.04
N ASN A 92 19.29 -2.28 -1.24
CA ASN A 92 20.52 -1.50 -1.52
C ASN A 92 20.22 -0.04 -1.85
N ASN A 93 18.97 0.42 -1.64
CA ASN A 93 18.50 1.76 -2.02
C ASN A 93 18.60 2.01 -3.53
N LYS A 94 18.54 0.95 -4.35
CA LYS A 94 18.50 1.06 -5.81
C LYS A 94 17.03 1.16 -6.25
N PHE A 95 16.73 2.14 -7.10
CA PHE A 95 15.41 2.34 -7.68
C PHE A 95 14.95 1.12 -8.49
N VAL A 96 13.70 0.68 -8.25
CA VAL A 96 13.10 -0.53 -8.85
C VAL A 96 11.95 -0.19 -9.76
N GLU A 97 10.95 0.51 -9.24
CA GLU A 97 9.71 0.83 -9.96
C GLU A 97 9.16 2.18 -9.51
N LYS A 98 8.46 2.87 -10.41
CA LYS A 98 7.65 4.04 -10.10
C LYS A 98 6.22 3.83 -10.57
N LYS A 99 5.27 4.16 -9.70
CA LYS A 99 3.84 4.21 -9.98
C LYS A 99 3.37 5.66 -9.97
N ILE A 100 2.71 6.10 -11.04
CA ILE A 100 2.00 7.38 -11.12
C ILE A 100 0.51 7.11 -11.02
N THR A 101 -0.18 7.76 -10.10
CA THR A 101 -1.64 7.67 -9.92
C THR A 101 -2.31 8.94 -10.44
N LYS A 102 -3.33 8.79 -11.27
CA LYS A 102 -4.19 9.88 -11.74
C LYS A 102 -5.60 9.73 -11.20
N TYR A 103 -6.26 10.86 -11.03
CA TYR A 103 -7.62 10.95 -10.53
C TYR A 103 -8.53 11.65 -11.53
N ASN A 104 -9.81 11.27 -11.56
CA ASN A 104 -10.83 11.98 -12.34
C ASN A 104 -11.34 13.24 -11.59
N ALA A 105 -12.27 13.96 -12.20
CA ALA A 105 -12.85 15.17 -11.61
C ALA A 105 -13.58 14.93 -10.28
N SER A 106 -14.13 13.72 -10.09
CA SER A 106 -14.79 13.29 -8.86
C SER A 106 -13.83 12.86 -7.74
N GLY A 107 -12.51 12.84 -8.01
CA GLY A 107 -11.49 12.42 -7.05
C GLY A 107 -11.28 10.91 -6.97
N GLU A 108 -11.82 10.13 -7.90
CA GLU A 108 -11.63 8.69 -7.97
C GLU A 108 -10.39 8.37 -8.82
N LYS A 109 -9.63 7.32 -8.47
CA LYS A 109 -8.48 6.86 -9.27
C LYS A 109 -8.93 6.52 -10.69
N SER A 110 -8.40 7.22 -11.70
CA SER A 110 -8.68 6.93 -13.12
C SER A 110 -7.63 6.04 -13.74
N GLU A 111 -6.35 6.24 -13.41
CA GLU A 111 -5.24 5.46 -13.93
C GLU A 111 -4.16 5.24 -12.87
N GLU A 112 -3.46 4.10 -12.96
CA GLU A 112 -2.14 3.87 -12.38
C GLU A 112 -1.20 3.46 -13.50
N ILE A 113 -0.04 4.12 -13.59
CA ILE A 113 0.95 3.95 -14.67
C ILE A 113 2.24 3.51 -14.01
N PHE A 114 2.81 2.39 -14.46
CA PHE A 114 4.00 1.79 -13.87
C PHE A 114 5.19 1.88 -14.82
N TYR A 115 6.33 2.28 -14.27
CA TYR A 115 7.59 2.41 -14.97
C TYR A 115 8.67 1.59 -14.25
N ASP A 116 9.53 0.92 -15.01
CA ASP A 116 10.66 0.17 -14.47
C ASP A 116 11.82 1.10 -14.03
N ALA A 117 12.91 0.48 -13.58
CA ALA A 117 14.10 1.15 -13.07
C ALA A 117 14.80 2.08 -14.10
N ILE A 118 14.57 1.90 -15.40
CA ILE A 118 15.12 2.74 -16.46
C ILE A 118 14.10 3.75 -17.02
N GLY A 119 12.94 3.86 -16.39
CA GLY A 119 11.87 4.78 -16.78
C GLY A 119 11.03 4.31 -17.97
N LYS A 120 11.11 3.04 -18.36
CA LYS A 120 10.29 2.46 -19.41
C LYS A 120 8.91 2.09 -18.84
N LEU A 121 7.84 2.46 -19.56
CA LEU A 121 6.48 2.03 -19.26
C LEU A 121 6.41 0.49 -19.27
N THR A 122 5.83 -0.10 -18.22
CA THR A 122 5.65 -1.56 -18.10
C THR A 122 4.19 -1.97 -18.22
N LYS A 123 3.30 -1.27 -17.52
CA LYS A 123 1.86 -1.55 -17.53
C LYS A 123 1.06 -0.32 -17.12
N LYS A 124 -0.27 -0.37 -17.41
CA LYS A 124 -1.25 0.58 -16.87
C LYS A 124 -2.45 -0.15 -16.29
N HIS A 125 -3.01 0.39 -15.22
CA HIS A 125 -4.33 0.07 -14.74
C HIS A 125 -5.26 1.23 -15.08
N ILE A 126 -6.42 0.94 -15.64
CA ILE A 126 -7.47 1.90 -15.97
C ILE A 126 -8.71 1.49 -15.18
N TYR A 127 -9.30 2.42 -14.46
CA TYR A 127 -10.43 2.18 -13.56
C TYR A 127 -11.71 2.82 -14.09
N THR A 128 -12.81 2.09 -14.01
CA THR A 128 -14.15 2.55 -14.37
C THR A 128 -15.06 2.48 -13.14
N TYR A 129 -15.95 3.44 -13.02
CA TYR A 129 -16.88 3.59 -11.90
C TYR A 129 -18.31 3.73 -12.42
N ASP A 130 -19.29 3.34 -11.59
CA ASP A 130 -20.70 3.62 -11.85
C ASP A 130 -21.08 5.03 -11.40
N GLY A 131 -22.35 5.41 -11.61
CA GLY A 131 -22.86 6.72 -11.20
C GLY A 131 -22.91 6.97 -9.69
N LYS A 132 -22.63 5.94 -8.88
CA LYS A 132 -22.53 6.04 -7.41
C LYS A 132 -21.08 6.11 -6.91
N GLY A 133 -20.09 6.12 -7.82
CA GLY A 133 -18.67 6.11 -7.48
C GLY A 133 -18.15 4.72 -7.07
N LEU A 134 -18.92 3.65 -7.31
CA LEU A 134 -18.44 2.28 -7.08
C LEU A 134 -17.63 1.80 -8.27
N ARG A 135 -16.44 1.25 -8.01
CA ARG A 135 -15.56 0.73 -9.07
C ARG A 135 -16.21 -0.47 -9.74
N THR A 136 -16.44 -0.39 -11.05
CA THR A 136 -17.05 -1.48 -11.83
C THR A 136 -16.02 -2.32 -12.57
N GLU A 137 -14.88 -1.71 -12.98
CA GLU A 137 -13.85 -2.42 -13.73
C GLU A 137 -12.44 -1.90 -13.39
N ARG A 138 -11.46 -2.79 -13.45
CA ARG A 138 -10.04 -2.47 -13.61
C ARG A 138 -9.50 -3.22 -14.82
N LYS A 139 -9.16 -2.48 -15.86
CA LYS A 139 -8.47 -2.97 -17.05
C LYS A 139 -6.96 -2.80 -16.85
N THR A 140 -6.19 -3.85 -17.14
CA THR A 140 -4.71 -3.79 -17.16
C THR A 140 -4.24 -3.92 -18.60
N THR A 141 -3.36 -3.02 -19.03
CA THR A 141 -2.67 -3.09 -20.33
C THR A 141 -1.18 -3.23 -20.12
N ASP A 142 -0.49 -3.82 -21.11
CA ASP A 142 0.97 -3.75 -21.23
C ASP A 142 1.44 -2.38 -21.71
N ALA A 143 2.74 -2.26 -21.99
CA ALA A 143 3.38 -1.02 -22.46
C ALA A 143 2.85 -0.58 -23.84
N GLU A 144 2.49 -1.52 -24.70
CA GLU A 144 1.98 -1.32 -26.06
C GLU A 144 0.48 -0.99 -26.08
N GLY A 145 -0.20 -1.02 -24.92
CA GLY A 145 -1.63 -0.75 -24.78
C GLY A 145 -2.53 -1.98 -25.00
N LYS A 146 -1.96 -3.17 -25.20
CA LYS A 146 -2.73 -4.43 -25.32
C LYS A 146 -3.30 -4.80 -23.95
N ILE A 147 -4.58 -5.17 -23.92
CA ILE A 147 -5.25 -5.63 -22.69
C ILE A 147 -4.69 -6.99 -22.29
N ILE A 148 -4.15 -7.10 -21.09
CA ILE A 148 -3.64 -8.34 -20.48
C ILE A 148 -4.56 -8.90 -19.40
N SER A 149 -5.40 -8.07 -18.79
CA SER A 149 -6.44 -8.53 -17.88
C SER A 149 -7.57 -7.52 -17.70
N ILE A 150 -8.76 -8.04 -17.36
CA ILE A 150 -9.91 -7.24 -16.93
C ILE A 150 -10.46 -7.84 -15.63
N LYS A 151 -10.50 -7.04 -14.57
CA LYS A 151 -11.14 -7.40 -13.30
C LYS A 151 -12.46 -6.63 -13.19
N LYS A 152 -13.58 -7.34 -13.03
CA LYS A 152 -14.92 -6.76 -12.82
C LYS A 152 -15.29 -6.85 -11.34
N TYR A 153 -16.00 -5.84 -10.85
CA TYR A 153 -16.49 -5.76 -9.47
C TYR A 153 -18.02 -5.77 -9.49
N VAL A 154 -18.61 -6.63 -8.69
CA VAL A 154 -20.06 -6.74 -8.51
C VAL A 154 -20.36 -6.53 -7.03
N TYR A 155 -21.31 -5.67 -6.74
CA TYR A 155 -21.71 -5.33 -5.39
C TYR A 155 -23.14 -5.84 -5.14
N VAL A 156 -23.32 -6.54 -4.03
CA VAL A 156 -24.64 -6.93 -3.55
C VAL A 156 -25.01 -6.00 -2.41
N THR A 157 -26.08 -5.25 -2.56
CA THR A 157 -26.64 -4.38 -1.50
C THR A 157 -27.80 -5.08 -0.82
N LYS A 158 -27.96 -4.83 0.48
CA LYS A 158 -29.14 -5.27 1.24
C LYS A 158 -30.38 -4.51 0.81
#